data_61043e19ef36e14f3f95443bdffa6f24
#
_entry.id   61043e19ef36e14f3f95443bdffa6f24
#
_cell.length_a   1.000
_cell.length_b   1.000
_cell.length_c   1.000
_cell.angle_alpha   90.00
_cell.angle_beta   90.00
_cell.angle_gamma   90.00
#
_symmetry.space_group_name_H-M   'P 1'
#
loop_
_entity.id
_entity.type
_entity.pdbx_description
1 polymer ?
#
loop_
_entity_poly.entity_id
_entity_poly.type
_entity_poly.pdbx_seq_one_letter_code
_entity_poly.pdbx_strand_id
1 'polypeptide(L)'
;MESNKKLKVFVDCHVFDEGFQGIRTYIEGLYKELIKDDTKHFYFAAGNTQNLAAIFGHRKNVTFLKYHIHNKIFRLLAYMPWLILKHGINVAHFQYRVPPLKFCRYMVTIHDVLFEDYPQYFPKVSRKVSYYTYKISAKLSDVVFSVSPYASGTVTKHLGIKKVPVTPNGIDDVFFEPYDKASMRHKAAEKFRIKNYLLYISRWEPRKNQQLIIKAFYELKLYERYDLVFAGENTFANTEYDTYYNTLPDAVKQKVINLGRLSFTDMLLALRGARLFVYPSIAEGFGIPPLEAIAAGIPTISSNATAMADYTPFMGQWQFDPCNYNAFKEVLLKAANSPELIDSECLKKEIKTRYNWTLAAGVVKKYLNTVTK
;
A
#
# COMPACT_ATOMS: atom_id res chain seq x y z
N MET A 1 15.94 -7.18 43.15
CA MET A 1 15.49 -6.32 42.04
C MET A 1 15.58 -7.15 40.77
N GLU A 2 14.49 -7.79 40.33
CA GLU A 2 14.43 -8.42 39.01
C GLU A 2 14.59 -7.32 37.98
N SER A 3 15.65 -7.38 37.22
CA SER A 3 15.84 -6.50 36.05
C SER A 3 14.68 -6.79 35.10
N ASN A 4 13.77 -5.86 34.98
CA ASN A 4 12.60 -5.95 34.09
C ASN A 4 13.12 -6.02 32.65
N LYS A 5 13.44 -7.25 32.19
CA LYS A 5 14.11 -7.51 30.92
C LYS A 5 13.16 -7.12 29.79
N LYS A 6 13.44 -6.03 29.10
CA LYS A 6 12.61 -5.54 27.99
C LYS A 6 12.36 -6.63 26.97
N LEU A 7 11.11 -6.74 26.48
CA LEU A 7 10.75 -7.63 25.38
C LEU A 7 11.53 -7.23 24.11
N LYS A 8 12.28 -8.14 23.55
CA LYS A 8 13.08 -7.94 22.34
C LYS A 8 12.30 -8.34 21.10
N VAL A 9 12.02 -7.38 20.23
CA VAL A 9 11.24 -7.54 18.99
C VAL A 9 12.13 -7.35 17.77
N PHE A 10 12.28 -8.38 16.94
CA PHE A 10 12.97 -8.31 15.66
C PHE A 10 11.98 -7.95 14.55
N VAL A 11 12.40 -7.12 13.62
CA VAL A 11 11.59 -6.68 12.46
C VAL A 11 12.40 -6.85 11.20
N ASP A 12 11.91 -7.67 10.28
CA ASP A 12 12.51 -7.81 8.96
C ASP A 12 12.15 -6.60 8.08
N CYS A 13 13.17 -5.81 7.79
CA CYS A 13 13.07 -4.56 7.04
C CYS A 13 13.79 -4.61 5.68
N HIS A 14 14.00 -5.81 5.10
CA HIS A 14 14.70 -5.93 3.81
C HIS A 14 14.05 -5.13 2.67
N VAL A 15 12.75 -4.86 2.75
CA VAL A 15 12.00 -4.04 1.76
C VAL A 15 12.46 -2.57 1.72
N PHE A 16 13.21 -2.11 2.71
CA PHE A 16 13.81 -0.76 2.73
C PHE A 16 15.06 -0.66 1.86
N ASP A 17 15.60 -1.79 1.42
CA ASP A 17 16.74 -1.87 0.47
C ASP A 17 16.27 -1.80 -0.99
N GLU A 18 14.98 -1.96 -1.23
CA GLU A 18 14.32 -1.93 -2.54
C GLU A 18 13.59 -0.59 -2.74
N GLY A 19 12.97 -0.42 -3.91
CA GLY A 19 12.13 0.75 -4.18
C GLY A 19 10.91 0.85 -3.25
N PHE A 20 10.26 2.02 -3.24
CA PHE A 20 9.07 2.27 -2.44
C PHE A 20 7.95 1.28 -2.77
N GLN A 21 7.41 0.61 -1.74
CA GLN A 21 6.34 -0.38 -1.86
C GLN A 21 5.39 -0.26 -0.67
N GLY A 22 4.13 -0.69 -0.83
CA GLY A 22 3.12 -0.67 0.24
C GLY A 22 3.54 -1.40 1.53
N ILE A 23 4.35 -2.48 1.40
CA ILE A 23 4.92 -3.18 2.57
C ILE A 23 5.84 -2.26 3.39
N ARG A 24 6.66 -1.44 2.70
CA ARG A 24 7.52 -0.45 3.37
C ARG A 24 6.68 0.57 4.14
N THR A 25 5.64 1.13 3.51
CA THR A 25 4.70 2.06 4.16
C THR A 25 4.09 1.44 5.41
N TYR A 26 3.65 0.17 5.33
CA TYR A 26 3.08 -0.54 6.47
C TYR A 26 4.07 -0.69 7.63
N ILE A 27 5.29 -1.17 7.37
CA ILE A 27 6.30 -1.33 8.42
C ILE A 27 6.67 0.03 9.01
N GLU A 28 6.89 1.02 8.18
CA GLU A 28 7.27 2.37 8.58
C GLU A 28 6.23 2.99 9.51
N GLY A 29 4.99 3.06 9.08
CA GLY A 29 3.92 3.68 9.85
C GLY A 29 3.61 2.91 11.14
N LEU A 30 3.48 1.58 11.06
CA LEU A 30 3.22 0.73 12.22
C LEU A 30 4.31 0.86 13.29
N TYR A 31 5.57 0.79 12.89
CA TYR A 31 6.68 0.79 13.84
C TYR A 31 7.07 2.18 14.34
N LYS A 32 6.78 3.26 13.61
CA LYS A 32 6.87 4.62 14.16
C LYS A 32 5.97 4.80 15.39
N GLU A 33 4.83 4.10 15.44
CA GLU A 33 3.95 4.09 16.61
C GLU A 33 4.42 3.12 17.71
N LEU A 34 4.89 1.93 17.32
CA LEU A 34 5.28 0.90 18.29
C LEU A 34 6.55 1.27 19.08
N ILE A 35 7.54 1.93 18.44
CA ILE A 35 8.78 2.35 19.09
C ILE A 35 8.61 3.46 20.14
N LYS A 36 7.42 4.06 20.23
CA LYS A 36 7.06 4.98 21.34
C LYS A 36 6.94 4.25 22.69
N ASP A 37 6.83 2.92 22.66
CA ASP A 37 6.72 2.08 23.87
C ASP A 37 8.12 1.65 24.35
N ASP A 38 8.61 2.34 25.38
CA ASP A 38 9.95 2.10 25.94
C ASP A 38 10.08 0.81 26.77
N THR A 39 8.98 0.08 27.00
CA THR A 39 9.00 -1.24 27.67
C THR A 39 9.53 -2.35 26.77
N LYS A 40 9.70 -2.08 25.48
CA LYS A 40 10.16 -3.01 24.43
C LYS A 40 11.44 -2.50 23.79
N HIS A 41 12.23 -3.41 23.26
CA HIS A 41 13.42 -3.08 22.46
C HIS A 41 13.28 -3.66 21.06
N PHE A 42 13.41 -2.81 20.03
CA PHE A 42 13.18 -3.15 18.63
C PHE A 42 14.50 -3.30 17.86
N TYR A 43 14.65 -4.40 17.14
CA TYR A 43 15.79 -4.72 16.28
C TYR A 43 15.33 -4.71 14.82
N PHE A 44 15.66 -3.64 14.09
CA PHE A 44 15.33 -3.50 12.68
C PHE A 44 16.47 -4.00 11.80
N ALA A 45 16.20 -4.94 10.90
CA ALA A 45 17.22 -5.59 10.10
C ALA A 45 17.03 -5.30 8.59
N ALA A 46 18.03 -4.68 7.96
CA ALA A 46 18.09 -4.39 6.52
C ALA A 46 19.54 -4.41 6.01
N GLY A 47 19.72 -4.40 4.69
CA GLY A 47 21.03 -4.24 4.06
C GLY A 47 21.60 -2.84 4.24
N ASN A 48 20.73 -1.81 4.14
CA ASN A 48 21.12 -0.41 4.39
C ASN A 48 20.51 0.11 5.69
N THR A 49 21.31 0.08 6.76
CA THR A 49 20.90 0.57 8.09
C THR A 49 20.81 2.10 8.17
N GLN A 50 21.43 2.86 7.27
CA GLN A 50 21.33 4.32 7.24
C GLN A 50 19.90 4.75 6.85
N ASN A 51 19.28 4.04 5.89
CA ASN A 51 17.87 4.28 5.53
C ASN A 51 16.95 4.05 6.73
N LEU A 52 17.21 3.00 7.54
CA LEU A 52 16.42 2.74 8.74
C LEU A 52 16.61 3.82 9.80
N ALA A 53 17.85 4.28 10.02
CA ALA A 53 18.16 5.34 10.96
C ALA A 53 17.53 6.68 10.56
N ALA A 54 17.50 6.99 9.27
CA ALA A 54 16.82 8.20 8.76
C ALA A 54 15.30 8.17 9.02
N ILE A 55 14.68 6.98 8.98
CA ILE A 55 13.23 6.81 9.11
C ILE A 55 12.78 6.72 10.58
N PHE A 56 13.47 5.90 11.39
CA PHE A 56 13.07 5.58 12.77
C PHE A 56 13.80 6.43 13.83
N GLY A 57 14.86 7.13 13.43
CA GLY A 57 15.71 7.89 14.33
C GLY A 57 16.55 7.02 15.27
N HIS A 58 17.51 7.63 15.93
CA HIS A 58 18.30 6.98 16.98
C HIS A 58 17.56 7.08 18.32
N ARG A 59 17.14 5.93 18.87
CA ARG A 59 16.42 5.82 20.14
C ARG A 59 17.08 4.77 21.04
N LYS A 60 16.96 4.95 22.35
CA LYS A 60 17.53 4.01 23.36
C LYS A 60 16.94 2.59 23.28
N ASN A 61 15.73 2.47 22.72
CA ASN A 61 15.02 1.19 22.56
C ASN A 61 15.01 0.68 21.11
N VAL A 62 15.90 1.18 20.25
CA VAL A 62 16.03 0.78 18.84
C VAL A 62 17.47 0.39 18.54
N THR A 63 17.65 -0.73 17.87
CA THR A 63 18.94 -1.21 17.34
C THR A 63 18.77 -1.55 15.86
N PHE A 64 19.70 -1.10 15.02
CA PHE A 64 19.72 -1.43 13.60
C PHE A 64 20.72 -2.55 13.35
N LEU A 65 20.25 -3.62 12.68
CA LEU A 65 21.06 -4.78 12.31
C LEU A 65 21.31 -4.80 10.80
N LYS A 66 22.54 -4.92 10.39
CA LYS A 66 22.89 -4.97 8.96
C LYS A 66 22.81 -6.40 8.43
N TYR A 67 22.09 -6.60 7.32
CA TYR A 67 22.21 -7.81 6.52
C TYR A 67 23.48 -7.75 5.67
N HIS A 68 24.41 -8.66 5.91
CA HIS A 68 25.64 -8.79 5.12
C HIS A 68 25.48 -9.78 3.95
N ILE A 69 24.29 -10.39 3.82
CA ILE A 69 24.01 -11.45 2.86
C ILE A 69 22.95 -10.97 1.87
N HIS A 70 23.32 -10.92 0.59
CA HIS A 70 22.42 -10.50 -0.49
C HIS A 70 21.49 -11.62 -0.96
N ASN A 71 21.90 -12.90 -0.84
CA ASN A 71 21.05 -14.02 -1.25
C ASN A 71 19.81 -14.12 -0.36
N LYS A 72 18.64 -13.88 -0.95
CA LYS A 72 17.35 -13.84 -0.24
C LYS A 72 17.01 -15.18 0.45
N ILE A 73 17.37 -16.31 -0.18
CA ILE A 73 17.08 -17.65 0.36
C ILE A 73 17.96 -17.92 1.56
N PHE A 74 19.27 -17.72 1.44
CA PHE A 74 20.21 -17.95 2.54
C PHE A 74 19.94 -17.00 3.72
N ARG A 75 19.58 -15.75 3.44
CA ARG A 75 19.16 -14.80 4.46
C ARG A 75 17.97 -15.32 5.26
N LEU A 76 16.92 -15.83 4.57
CA LEU A 76 15.72 -16.37 5.23
C LEU A 76 16.01 -17.67 6.00
N LEU A 77 16.78 -18.60 5.41
CA LEU A 77 16.95 -19.94 5.98
C LEU A 77 17.97 -20.00 7.12
N ALA A 78 19.03 -19.19 7.08
CA ALA A 78 20.14 -19.29 8.02
C ALA A 78 20.44 -17.97 8.75
N TYR A 79 20.55 -16.86 8.03
CA TYR A 79 21.08 -15.63 8.60
C TYR A 79 20.09 -14.94 9.57
N MET A 80 18.82 -14.88 9.24
CA MET A 80 17.78 -14.36 10.14
C MET A 80 17.66 -15.24 11.41
N PRO A 81 17.56 -16.57 11.34
CA PRO A 81 17.62 -17.46 12.50
C PRO A 81 18.84 -17.21 13.40
N TRP A 82 20.01 -17.04 12.80
CA TRP A 82 21.24 -16.73 13.54
C TRP A 82 21.15 -15.38 14.25
N LEU A 83 20.66 -14.30 13.60
CA LEU A 83 20.46 -13.00 14.23
C LEU A 83 19.48 -13.09 15.41
N ILE A 84 18.39 -13.84 15.26
CA ILE A 84 17.38 -14.05 16.30
C ILE A 84 18.03 -14.69 17.54
N LEU A 85 18.82 -15.75 17.35
CA LEU A 85 19.53 -16.42 18.42
C LEU A 85 20.61 -15.51 19.04
N LYS A 86 21.47 -14.90 18.22
CA LYS A 86 22.56 -14.02 18.66
C LYS A 86 22.09 -12.89 19.56
N HIS A 87 20.94 -12.28 19.26
CA HIS A 87 20.41 -11.15 20.01
C HIS A 87 19.40 -11.55 21.09
N GLY A 88 19.09 -12.84 21.22
CA GLY A 88 18.10 -13.36 22.18
C GLY A 88 16.72 -12.74 21.99
N ILE A 89 16.26 -12.74 20.74
CA ILE A 89 14.96 -12.17 20.34
C ILE A 89 13.81 -12.99 20.93
N ASN A 90 12.80 -12.33 21.44
CA ASN A 90 11.60 -12.98 21.99
C ASN A 90 10.49 -13.12 20.93
N VAL A 91 10.33 -12.10 20.07
CA VAL A 91 9.31 -12.06 19.01
C VAL A 91 9.94 -11.53 17.74
N ALA A 92 9.64 -12.14 16.59
CA ALA A 92 10.08 -11.66 15.28
C ALA A 92 8.88 -11.41 14.37
N HIS A 93 8.86 -10.26 13.69
CA HIS A 93 7.81 -9.85 12.76
C HIS A 93 8.33 -9.87 11.32
N PHE A 94 7.65 -10.62 10.48
CA PHE A 94 7.97 -10.82 9.06
C PHE A 94 6.83 -10.41 8.16
N GLN A 95 7.14 -10.27 6.86
CA GLN A 95 6.16 -9.99 5.81
C GLN A 95 6.09 -11.18 4.86
N TYR A 96 4.91 -11.78 4.70
CA TYR A 96 4.61 -12.94 3.86
C TYR A 96 5.35 -14.25 4.23
N ARG A 97 6.65 -14.21 4.48
CA ARG A 97 7.48 -15.40 4.68
C ARG A 97 8.27 -15.32 5.98
N VAL A 98 8.31 -16.44 6.70
CA VAL A 98 9.09 -16.59 7.93
C VAL A 98 10.20 -17.61 7.74
N PRO A 99 11.31 -17.54 8.50
CA PRO A 99 12.31 -18.60 8.54
C PRO A 99 11.68 -19.94 8.95
N PRO A 100 12.08 -21.07 8.33
CA PRO A 100 11.55 -22.38 8.71
C PRO A 100 12.03 -22.85 10.08
N LEU A 101 13.21 -22.40 10.52
CA LEU A 101 13.75 -22.70 11.85
C LEU A 101 13.27 -21.62 12.85
N LYS A 102 12.39 -22.03 13.76
CA LYS A 102 11.71 -21.15 14.72
C LYS A 102 12.43 -21.15 16.07
N PHE A 103 13.07 -20.03 16.43
CA PHE A 103 13.79 -19.84 17.69
C PHE A 103 13.14 -18.82 18.63
N CYS A 104 12.08 -18.17 18.21
CA CYS A 104 11.29 -17.26 19.02
C CYS A 104 9.83 -17.30 18.55
N ARG A 105 8.95 -16.50 19.14
CA ARG A 105 7.58 -16.35 18.64
C ARG A 105 7.57 -15.57 17.33
N TYR A 106 6.80 -16.05 16.33
CA TYR A 106 6.70 -15.42 15.03
C TYR A 106 5.36 -14.70 14.86
N MET A 107 5.44 -13.46 14.41
CA MET A 107 4.35 -12.72 13.83
C MET A 107 4.58 -12.64 12.31
N VAL A 108 3.55 -12.81 11.52
CA VAL A 108 3.62 -12.58 10.07
C VAL A 108 2.45 -11.72 9.63
N THR A 109 2.72 -10.70 8.81
CA THR A 109 1.66 -9.99 8.08
C THR A 109 1.61 -10.50 6.65
N ILE A 110 0.43 -11.02 6.27
CA ILE A 110 0.11 -11.42 4.90
C ILE A 110 -0.83 -10.35 4.35
N HIS A 111 -0.32 -9.47 3.50
CA HIS A 111 -1.05 -8.31 3.00
C HIS A 111 -2.20 -8.71 2.09
N ASP A 112 -2.02 -9.77 1.29
CA ASP A 112 -3.03 -10.37 0.44
C ASP A 112 -2.61 -11.76 -0.05
N VAL A 113 -3.57 -12.45 -0.65
CA VAL A 113 -3.38 -13.68 -1.43
C VAL A 113 -4.15 -13.58 -2.75
N LEU A 114 -4.13 -12.40 -3.37
CA LEU A 114 -4.86 -12.07 -4.60
C LEU A 114 -4.59 -13.06 -5.74
N PHE A 115 -3.42 -13.69 -5.74
CA PHE A 115 -3.07 -14.70 -6.74
C PHE A 115 -3.95 -15.97 -6.69
N GLU A 116 -4.72 -16.18 -5.61
CA GLU A 116 -5.69 -17.26 -5.51
C GLU A 116 -7.07 -16.89 -6.08
N ASP A 117 -7.55 -15.67 -5.78
CA ASP A 117 -8.85 -15.21 -6.28
C ASP A 117 -8.76 -14.64 -7.72
N TYR A 118 -7.60 -14.12 -8.12
CA TYR A 118 -7.34 -13.51 -9.43
C TYR A 118 -6.15 -14.13 -10.15
N PRO A 119 -6.15 -15.44 -10.38
CA PRO A 119 -5.01 -16.21 -10.89
C PRO A 119 -4.51 -15.74 -12.27
N GLN A 120 -5.38 -15.15 -13.08
CA GLN A 120 -5.06 -14.67 -14.44
C GLN A 120 -4.02 -13.54 -14.45
N TYR A 121 -3.87 -12.79 -13.35
CA TYR A 121 -2.89 -11.69 -13.26
C TYR A 121 -1.53 -12.11 -12.72
N PHE A 122 -1.34 -13.39 -12.40
CA PHE A 122 -0.10 -13.88 -11.78
C PHE A 122 0.49 -15.09 -12.50
N PRO A 123 1.81 -15.16 -12.72
CA PRO A 123 2.44 -16.32 -13.36
C PRO A 123 2.20 -17.62 -12.56
N LYS A 124 1.86 -18.71 -13.23
CA LYS A 124 1.49 -20.00 -12.62
C LYS A 124 2.53 -20.53 -11.61
N VAL A 125 3.84 -20.44 -11.93
CA VAL A 125 4.92 -20.89 -11.04
C VAL A 125 5.00 -20.03 -9.79
N SER A 126 4.98 -18.72 -9.96
CA SER A 126 5.02 -17.75 -8.85
C SER A 126 3.85 -17.96 -7.87
N ARG A 127 2.64 -18.21 -8.39
CA ARG A 127 1.44 -18.51 -7.59
C ARG A 127 1.65 -19.73 -6.71
N LYS A 128 2.08 -20.86 -7.30
CA LYS A 128 2.32 -22.11 -6.54
C LYS A 128 3.36 -21.90 -5.44
N VAL A 129 4.49 -21.26 -5.78
CA VAL A 129 5.55 -20.97 -4.81
C VAL A 129 5.03 -20.07 -3.68
N SER A 130 4.29 -18.99 -4.02
CA SER A 130 3.71 -18.09 -3.01
C SER A 130 2.69 -18.81 -2.13
N TYR A 131 1.78 -19.58 -2.71
CA TYR A 131 0.79 -20.36 -1.95
C TYR A 131 1.43 -21.25 -0.88
N TYR A 132 2.38 -22.10 -1.28
CA TYR A 132 3.01 -23.02 -0.33
C TYR A 132 3.88 -22.30 0.71
N THR A 133 4.64 -21.32 0.29
CA THR A 133 5.51 -20.57 1.22
C THR A 133 4.69 -19.72 2.21
N TYR A 134 3.59 -19.09 1.78
CA TYR A 134 2.70 -18.33 2.67
C TYR A 134 1.95 -19.25 3.63
N LYS A 135 1.46 -20.39 3.13
CA LYS A 135 0.77 -21.39 3.96
C LYS A 135 1.68 -21.95 5.05
N ILE A 136 2.93 -22.29 4.71
CA ILE A 136 3.93 -22.74 5.68
C ILE A 136 4.23 -21.63 6.68
N SER A 137 4.48 -20.41 6.20
CA SER A 137 4.77 -19.24 7.06
C SER A 137 3.62 -18.95 8.02
N ALA A 138 2.39 -18.98 7.54
CA ALA A 138 1.20 -18.78 8.36
C ALA A 138 1.06 -19.85 9.45
N LYS A 139 1.31 -21.14 9.12
CA LYS A 139 1.25 -22.26 10.09
C LYS A 139 2.37 -22.23 11.12
N LEU A 140 3.56 -21.74 10.77
CA LEU A 140 4.68 -21.60 11.70
C LEU A 140 4.54 -20.39 12.63
N SER A 141 3.72 -19.42 12.26
CA SER A 141 3.54 -18.19 13.02
C SER A 141 2.57 -18.36 14.20
N ASP A 142 2.86 -17.71 15.32
CA ASP A 142 1.99 -17.68 16.49
C ASP A 142 0.80 -16.74 16.27
N VAL A 143 0.98 -15.74 15.40
CA VAL A 143 -0.10 -14.89 14.92
C VAL A 143 0.14 -14.49 13.46
N VAL A 144 -0.95 -14.49 12.71
CA VAL A 144 -1.01 -14.00 11.33
C VAL A 144 -1.87 -12.76 11.30
N PHE A 145 -1.32 -11.63 10.86
CA PHE A 145 -2.04 -10.39 10.61
C PHE A 145 -2.37 -10.22 9.14
N SER A 146 -3.38 -9.42 8.85
CA SER A 146 -3.66 -8.95 7.51
C SER A 146 -4.06 -7.47 7.53
N VAL A 147 -4.09 -6.81 6.36
CA VAL A 147 -4.23 -5.34 6.30
C VAL A 147 -5.66 -4.86 6.05
N SER A 148 -6.58 -5.76 5.72
CA SER A 148 -7.99 -5.42 5.51
C SER A 148 -8.91 -6.60 5.88
N PRO A 149 -10.21 -6.37 6.12
CA PRO A 149 -11.20 -7.43 6.29
C PRO A 149 -11.23 -8.39 5.10
N TYR A 150 -11.17 -7.87 3.88
CA TYR A 150 -11.08 -8.69 2.66
C TYR A 150 -9.85 -9.60 2.68
N ALA A 151 -8.65 -9.04 2.88
CA ALA A 151 -7.42 -9.82 2.92
C ALA A 151 -7.40 -10.83 4.07
N SER A 152 -7.95 -10.49 5.24
CA SER A 152 -8.12 -11.42 6.36
C SER A 152 -9.02 -12.60 5.98
N GLY A 153 -10.16 -12.33 5.33
CA GLY A 153 -11.07 -13.36 4.84
C GLY A 153 -10.43 -14.29 3.81
N THR A 154 -9.68 -13.75 2.85
CA THR A 154 -8.98 -14.55 1.83
C THR A 154 -7.83 -15.37 2.40
N VAL A 155 -7.07 -14.84 3.36
CA VAL A 155 -6.05 -15.61 4.11
C VAL A 155 -6.69 -16.76 4.88
N THR A 156 -7.82 -16.51 5.55
CA THR A 156 -8.59 -17.56 6.24
C THR A 156 -9.04 -18.64 5.26
N LYS A 157 -9.67 -18.25 4.15
CA LYS A 157 -10.22 -19.14 3.13
C LYS A 157 -9.14 -20.01 2.47
N HIS A 158 -8.05 -19.40 2.00
CA HIS A 158 -7.07 -20.10 1.16
C HIS A 158 -5.93 -20.75 1.95
N LEU A 159 -5.50 -20.14 3.07
CA LEU A 159 -4.39 -20.68 3.86
C LEU A 159 -4.85 -21.51 5.07
N GLY A 160 -6.13 -21.48 5.41
CA GLY A 160 -6.72 -22.27 6.49
C GLY A 160 -6.39 -21.77 7.89
N ILE A 161 -6.19 -20.46 8.06
CA ILE A 161 -5.90 -19.83 9.34
C ILE A 161 -7.19 -19.31 9.95
N LYS A 162 -7.57 -19.83 11.13
CA LYS A 162 -8.89 -19.53 11.76
C LYS A 162 -9.04 -18.10 12.27
N LYS A 163 -7.95 -17.45 12.69
CA LYS A 163 -8.00 -16.11 13.29
C LYS A 163 -6.89 -15.24 12.69
N VAL A 164 -7.28 -14.24 11.93
CA VAL A 164 -6.38 -13.29 11.25
C VAL A 164 -6.79 -11.87 11.64
N PRO A 165 -6.25 -11.32 12.76
CA PRO A 165 -6.52 -9.94 13.15
C PRO A 165 -6.13 -8.95 12.04
N VAL A 166 -6.95 -7.91 11.87
CA VAL A 166 -6.71 -6.87 10.88
C VAL A 166 -5.88 -5.75 11.51
N THR A 167 -4.78 -5.40 10.86
CA THR A 167 -3.92 -4.26 11.15
C THR A 167 -3.95 -3.34 9.93
N PRO A 168 -4.94 -2.43 9.80
CA PRO A 168 -5.11 -1.63 8.61
C PRO A 168 -3.92 -0.70 8.39
N ASN A 169 -3.62 -0.39 7.12
CA ASN A 169 -2.69 0.69 6.86
C ASN A 169 -3.27 2.00 7.39
N GLY A 170 -2.43 2.81 8.01
CA GLY A 170 -2.74 4.20 8.30
C GLY A 170 -2.40 5.08 7.09
N ILE A 171 -2.94 6.28 7.10
CA ILE A 171 -2.56 7.33 6.14
C ILE A 171 -1.69 8.33 6.89
N ASP A 172 -0.55 8.69 6.32
CA ASP A 172 0.44 9.56 6.96
C ASP A 172 -0.09 10.99 7.08
N ASP A 173 0.26 11.67 8.18
CA ASP A 173 -0.22 13.01 8.51
C ASP A 173 0.07 14.04 7.42
N VAL A 174 1.14 13.86 6.64
CA VAL A 174 1.51 14.74 5.53
C VAL A 174 0.40 14.90 4.49
N PHE A 175 -0.43 13.86 4.27
CA PHE A 175 -1.56 13.97 3.33
C PHE A 175 -2.70 14.85 3.87
N PHE A 176 -2.79 15.01 5.18
CA PHE A 176 -3.80 15.83 5.84
C PHE A 176 -3.38 17.29 6.04
N GLU A 177 -2.11 17.62 5.79
CA GLU A 177 -1.61 19.00 5.92
C GLU A 177 -2.35 19.95 5.01
N PRO A 178 -2.72 21.16 5.52
CA PRO A 178 -3.34 22.18 4.71
C PRO A 178 -2.37 22.71 3.65
N TYR A 179 -2.91 23.03 2.48
CA TYR A 179 -2.15 23.62 1.38
C TYR A 179 -3.05 24.50 0.50
N ASP A 180 -2.44 25.44 -0.22
CA ASP A 180 -3.13 26.24 -1.23
C ASP A 180 -3.26 25.44 -2.54
N LYS A 181 -4.50 25.07 -2.89
CA LYS A 181 -4.81 24.29 -4.10
C LYS A 181 -4.41 25.02 -5.39
N ALA A 182 -4.56 26.36 -5.44
CA ALA A 182 -4.20 27.13 -6.63
C ALA A 182 -2.69 27.12 -6.85
N SER A 183 -1.91 27.33 -5.78
CA SER A 183 -0.45 27.23 -5.81
C SER A 183 0.04 25.84 -6.23
N MET A 184 -0.57 24.76 -5.69
CA MET A 184 -0.18 23.40 -6.08
C MET A 184 -0.47 23.10 -7.54
N ARG A 185 -1.63 23.52 -8.07
CA ARG A 185 -1.95 23.40 -9.50
C ARG A 185 -0.96 24.16 -10.38
N HIS A 186 -0.61 25.38 -10.00
CA HIS A 186 0.36 26.17 -10.74
C HIS A 186 1.74 25.48 -10.78
N LYS A 187 2.26 25.07 -9.61
CA LYS A 187 3.54 24.35 -9.50
C LYS A 187 3.56 23.03 -10.28
N ALA A 188 2.46 22.27 -10.23
CA ALA A 188 2.34 21.02 -10.99
C ALA A 188 2.33 21.30 -12.51
N ALA A 189 1.61 22.36 -12.93
CA ALA A 189 1.56 22.77 -14.33
C ALA A 189 2.95 23.17 -14.87
N GLU A 190 3.70 23.95 -14.10
CA GLU A 190 5.06 24.33 -14.46
C GLU A 190 6.00 23.13 -14.52
N LYS A 191 6.00 22.31 -13.46
CA LYS A 191 6.96 21.22 -13.34
C LYS A 191 6.72 20.09 -14.32
N PHE A 192 5.45 19.68 -14.49
CA PHE A 192 5.09 18.51 -15.29
C PHE A 192 4.51 18.85 -16.66
N ARG A 193 4.31 20.13 -16.96
CA ARG A 193 3.68 20.63 -18.21
C ARG A 193 2.29 20.06 -18.43
N ILE A 194 1.50 19.96 -17.36
CA ILE A 194 0.14 19.42 -17.34
C ILE A 194 -0.85 20.49 -16.90
N LYS A 195 -2.09 20.43 -17.41
CA LYS A 195 -3.13 21.42 -17.07
C LYS A 195 -4.45 20.75 -16.80
N ASN A 196 -5.10 21.12 -15.67
CA ASN A 196 -6.45 20.66 -15.33
C ASN A 196 -6.63 19.15 -15.57
N TYR A 197 -6.04 18.30 -14.75
CA TYR A 197 -5.86 16.90 -15.06
C TYR A 197 -6.62 15.94 -14.16
N LEU A 198 -6.96 14.79 -14.74
CA LEU A 198 -7.35 13.58 -14.04
C LEU A 198 -6.09 12.79 -13.70
N LEU A 199 -5.97 12.33 -12.48
CA LEU A 199 -4.76 11.66 -12.00
C LEU A 199 -5.03 10.21 -11.61
N TYR A 200 -4.11 9.34 -12.00
CA TYR A 200 -3.99 7.97 -11.54
C TYR A 200 -2.58 7.71 -11.03
N ILE A 201 -2.44 7.15 -9.82
CA ILE A 201 -1.14 6.78 -9.23
C ILE A 201 -1.14 5.30 -8.86
N SER A 202 -0.37 4.50 -9.56
CA SER A 202 -0.02 3.12 -9.20
C SER A 202 1.01 2.55 -10.16
N ARG A 203 1.61 1.40 -9.79
CA ARG A 203 2.43 0.62 -10.74
C ARG A 203 1.58 0.15 -11.93
N TRP A 204 2.24 -0.04 -13.06
CA TRP A 204 1.60 -0.59 -14.25
C TRP A 204 1.48 -2.11 -14.11
N GLU A 205 0.26 -2.58 -13.93
CA GLU A 205 -0.12 -3.98 -13.82
C GLU A 205 -1.51 -4.17 -14.46
N PRO A 206 -1.81 -5.27 -15.17
CA PRO A 206 -3.12 -5.45 -15.83
C PRO A 206 -4.32 -5.30 -14.87
N ARG A 207 -4.22 -5.82 -13.64
CA ARG A 207 -5.28 -5.69 -12.62
C ARG A 207 -5.54 -4.26 -12.16
N LYS A 208 -4.64 -3.32 -12.45
CA LYS A 208 -4.79 -1.90 -12.10
C LYS A 208 -5.66 -1.14 -13.09
N ASN A 209 -6.02 -1.75 -14.22
CA ASN A 209 -7.10 -1.36 -15.11
C ASN A 209 -6.94 0.02 -15.77
N GLN A 210 -5.70 0.41 -16.10
CA GLN A 210 -5.42 1.70 -16.76
C GLN A 210 -6.13 1.84 -18.10
N GLN A 211 -6.32 0.73 -18.84
CA GLN A 211 -7.07 0.69 -20.09
C GLN A 211 -8.51 1.16 -19.96
N LEU A 212 -9.16 0.93 -18.81
CA LEU A 212 -10.51 1.39 -18.56
C LEU A 212 -10.58 2.92 -18.53
N ILE A 213 -9.57 3.55 -17.90
CA ILE A 213 -9.51 5.03 -17.80
C ILE A 213 -9.32 5.67 -19.17
N ILE A 214 -8.32 5.20 -19.94
CA ILE A 214 -8.00 5.81 -21.23
C ILE A 214 -9.15 5.63 -22.24
N LYS A 215 -9.84 4.49 -22.21
CA LYS A 215 -11.01 4.23 -23.03
C LYS A 215 -12.13 5.22 -22.73
N ALA A 216 -12.50 5.38 -21.46
CA ALA A 216 -13.55 6.33 -21.05
C ALA A 216 -13.13 7.78 -21.29
N PHE A 217 -11.86 8.12 -21.08
CA PHE A 217 -11.32 9.45 -21.33
C PHE A 217 -11.52 9.88 -22.80
N TYR A 218 -11.29 8.97 -23.74
CA TYR A 218 -11.53 9.21 -25.16
C TYR A 218 -13.02 9.22 -25.52
N GLU A 219 -13.79 8.19 -25.16
CA GLU A 219 -15.20 8.06 -25.52
C GLU A 219 -16.09 9.21 -24.94
N LEU A 220 -15.76 9.69 -23.75
CA LEU A 220 -16.46 10.80 -23.09
C LEU A 220 -15.90 12.18 -23.52
N LYS A 221 -14.96 12.23 -24.46
CA LYS A 221 -14.28 13.45 -24.94
C LYS A 221 -13.69 14.30 -23.82
N LEU A 222 -13.25 13.66 -22.72
CA LEU A 222 -12.65 14.38 -21.60
C LEU A 222 -11.35 15.08 -21.96
N TYR A 223 -10.65 14.61 -23.00
CA TYR A 223 -9.45 15.22 -23.56
C TYR A 223 -9.63 16.67 -24.05
N GLU A 224 -10.86 17.10 -24.32
CA GLU A 224 -11.13 18.48 -24.68
C GLU A 224 -10.95 19.45 -23.50
N ARG A 225 -11.05 18.95 -22.25
CA ARG A 225 -11.02 19.75 -21.01
C ARG A 225 -9.90 19.39 -20.06
N TYR A 226 -9.40 18.17 -20.16
CA TYR A 226 -8.46 17.61 -19.19
C TYR A 226 -7.26 16.98 -19.86
N ASP A 227 -6.13 16.98 -19.15
CA ASP A 227 -5.06 16.02 -19.38
C ASP A 227 -5.35 14.76 -18.54
N LEU A 228 -4.94 13.58 -19.02
CA LEU A 228 -4.95 12.33 -18.29
C LEU A 228 -3.54 11.99 -17.85
N VAL A 229 -3.29 11.98 -16.57
CA VAL A 229 -1.95 11.81 -16.01
C VAL A 229 -1.84 10.47 -15.28
N PHE A 230 -0.88 9.67 -15.69
CA PHE A 230 -0.47 8.44 -15.02
C PHE A 230 0.88 8.67 -14.31
N ALA A 231 0.97 8.24 -13.05
CA ALA A 231 2.23 8.19 -12.32
C ALA A 231 2.43 6.80 -11.70
N GLY A 232 3.63 6.28 -11.83
CA GLY A 232 4.01 4.96 -11.30
C GLY A 232 4.99 4.24 -12.18
N GLU A 233 5.64 3.24 -11.59
CA GLU A 233 6.66 2.45 -12.27
C GLU A 233 6.01 1.46 -13.25
N ASN A 234 6.58 1.38 -14.45
CA ASN A 234 6.18 0.37 -15.41
C ASN A 234 6.85 -0.97 -15.07
N THR A 235 6.13 -1.81 -14.33
CA THR A 235 6.63 -3.10 -13.85
C THR A 235 6.24 -4.27 -14.74
N PHE A 236 5.12 -4.15 -15.46
CA PHE A 236 4.61 -5.19 -16.36
C PHE A 236 4.05 -4.55 -17.63
N ALA A 237 4.23 -5.23 -18.75
CA ALA A 237 3.57 -4.85 -19.99
C ALA A 237 2.04 -4.88 -19.80
N ASN A 238 1.36 -3.82 -20.21
CA ASN A 238 -0.08 -3.75 -20.24
C ASN A 238 -0.55 -3.71 -21.69
N THR A 239 -0.52 -4.88 -22.33
CA THR A 239 -0.81 -5.03 -23.75
C THR A 239 -2.18 -4.46 -24.15
N GLU A 240 -3.20 -4.60 -23.29
CA GLU A 240 -4.53 -4.05 -23.57
C GLU A 240 -4.50 -2.52 -23.63
N TYR A 241 -3.81 -1.89 -22.67
CA TYR A 241 -3.62 -0.44 -22.68
C TYR A 241 -2.83 0.01 -23.91
N ASP A 242 -1.69 -0.62 -24.19
CA ASP A 242 -0.81 -0.25 -25.30
C ASP A 242 -1.53 -0.39 -26.66
N THR A 243 -2.27 -1.49 -26.84
CA THR A 243 -3.08 -1.73 -28.03
C THR A 243 -4.10 -0.61 -28.24
N TYR A 244 -4.86 -0.29 -27.18
CA TYR A 244 -5.87 0.77 -27.28
C TYR A 244 -5.25 2.15 -27.46
N TYR A 245 -4.21 2.49 -26.72
CA TYR A 245 -3.48 3.77 -26.85
C TYR A 245 -3.01 4.02 -28.29
N ASN A 246 -2.50 2.98 -28.95
CA ASN A 246 -2.01 3.09 -30.32
C ASN A 246 -3.11 3.41 -31.36
N THR A 247 -4.37 3.09 -31.06
CA THR A 247 -5.52 3.43 -31.95
C THR A 247 -6.02 4.86 -31.79
N LEU A 248 -5.58 5.58 -30.74
CA LEU A 248 -6.07 6.94 -30.47
C LEU A 248 -5.50 7.95 -31.49
N PRO A 249 -6.28 9.01 -31.83
CA PRO A 249 -5.79 10.15 -32.58
C PRO A 249 -4.62 10.85 -31.84
N ASP A 250 -3.67 11.41 -32.60
CA ASP A 250 -2.49 12.08 -32.02
C ASP A 250 -2.85 13.24 -31.08
N ALA A 251 -3.91 14.00 -31.41
CA ALA A 251 -4.43 15.05 -30.54
C ALA A 251 -4.87 14.54 -29.15
N VAL A 252 -5.38 13.30 -29.07
CA VAL A 252 -5.74 12.65 -27.80
C VAL A 252 -4.51 12.10 -27.09
N LYS A 253 -3.58 11.48 -27.85
CA LYS A 253 -2.32 10.97 -27.28
C LYS A 253 -1.52 12.07 -26.58
N GLN A 254 -1.50 13.28 -27.13
CA GLN A 254 -0.84 14.45 -26.53
C GLN A 254 -1.44 14.86 -25.17
N LYS A 255 -2.68 14.43 -24.88
CA LYS A 255 -3.37 14.67 -23.61
C LYS A 255 -3.16 13.55 -22.58
N VAL A 256 -2.49 12.47 -22.95
CA VAL A 256 -2.18 11.34 -22.06
C VAL A 256 -0.70 11.40 -21.67
N ILE A 257 -0.45 11.77 -20.43
CA ILE A 257 0.90 12.03 -19.91
C ILE A 257 1.29 10.94 -18.92
N ASN A 258 2.41 10.28 -19.16
CA ASN A 258 2.99 9.33 -18.20
C ASN A 258 4.20 9.96 -17.53
N LEU A 259 4.10 10.23 -16.23
CA LEU A 259 5.18 10.82 -15.44
C LEU A 259 6.20 9.78 -14.91
N GLY A 260 5.94 8.49 -15.17
CA GLY A 260 6.79 7.43 -14.63
C GLY A 260 6.83 7.40 -13.11
N ARG A 261 7.93 6.89 -12.56
CA ARG A 261 8.15 6.86 -11.12
C ARG A 261 8.55 8.23 -10.60
N LEU A 262 7.77 8.76 -9.67
CA LEU A 262 8.00 10.04 -9.02
C LEU A 262 8.72 9.88 -7.67
N SER A 263 9.45 10.92 -7.26
CA SER A 263 9.83 11.10 -5.86
C SER A 263 8.56 11.30 -4.99
N PHE A 264 8.66 11.07 -3.68
CA PHE A 264 7.51 11.29 -2.78
C PHE A 264 7.00 12.75 -2.86
N THR A 265 7.91 13.72 -2.87
CA THR A 265 7.58 15.16 -2.99
C THR A 265 6.86 15.46 -4.30
N ASP A 266 7.32 14.87 -5.41
CA ASP A 266 6.71 15.08 -6.73
C ASP A 266 5.36 14.38 -6.86
N MET A 267 5.24 13.20 -6.27
CA MET A 267 3.97 12.47 -6.20
C MET A 267 2.94 13.28 -5.40
N LEU A 268 3.34 13.84 -4.26
CA LEU A 268 2.46 14.67 -3.45
C LEU A 268 2.07 15.97 -4.16
N LEU A 269 2.98 16.58 -4.92
CA LEU A 269 2.70 17.76 -5.75
C LEU A 269 1.69 17.40 -6.86
N ALA A 270 1.93 16.31 -7.60
CA ALA A 270 1.00 15.84 -8.63
C ALA A 270 -0.38 15.52 -8.04
N LEU A 271 -0.43 14.90 -6.85
CA LEU A 271 -1.67 14.57 -6.16
C LEU A 271 -2.43 15.85 -5.76
N ARG A 272 -1.78 16.78 -5.05
CA ARG A 272 -2.41 18.02 -4.55
C ARG A 272 -2.86 18.97 -5.66
N GLY A 273 -2.27 18.87 -6.86
CA GLY A 273 -2.65 19.65 -8.03
C GLY A 273 -3.80 19.04 -8.85
N ALA A 274 -4.16 17.79 -8.63
CA ALA A 274 -5.15 17.08 -9.43
C ALA A 274 -6.57 17.65 -9.31
N ARG A 275 -7.34 17.56 -10.39
CA ARG A 275 -8.79 17.90 -10.42
C ARG A 275 -9.62 16.75 -9.84
N LEU A 276 -9.28 15.52 -10.23
CA LEU A 276 -9.96 14.30 -9.84
C LEU A 276 -8.93 13.16 -9.78
N PHE A 277 -9.02 12.34 -8.76
CA PHE A 277 -8.26 11.09 -8.66
C PHE A 277 -9.14 9.91 -9.05
N VAL A 278 -8.63 9.04 -9.95
CA VAL A 278 -9.39 7.92 -10.53
C VAL A 278 -8.68 6.62 -10.25
N TYR A 279 -9.34 5.65 -9.60
CA TYR A 279 -8.70 4.39 -9.20
C TYR A 279 -9.56 3.15 -9.51
N PRO A 280 -9.53 2.62 -10.75
CA PRO A 280 -10.38 1.52 -11.19
C PRO A 280 -9.77 0.13 -10.98
N SER A 281 -8.88 -0.04 -10.00
CA SER A 281 -8.22 -1.33 -9.78
C SER A 281 -9.22 -2.47 -9.56
N ILE A 282 -9.00 -3.61 -10.22
CA ILE A 282 -9.86 -4.80 -10.13
C ILE A 282 -9.62 -5.52 -8.81
N ALA A 283 -8.40 -5.52 -8.30
CA ALA A 283 -8.06 -6.26 -7.10
C ALA A 283 -6.95 -5.61 -6.27
N GLU A 284 -7.23 -5.37 -4.99
CA GLU A 284 -6.31 -4.82 -4.00
C GLU A 284 -6.40 -5.57 -2.68
N GLY A 285 -5.26 -5.72 -2.01
CA GLY A 285 -5.22 -6.18 -0.63
C GLY A 285 -5.64 -5.13 0.39
N PHE A 286 -5.51 -3.84 0.02
CA PHE A 286 -5.94 -2.68 0.83
C PHE A 286 -6.41 -1.52 -0.05
N GLY A 287 -5.55 -0.96 -0.94
CA GLY A 287 -5.90 0.17 -1.78
C GLY A 287 -5.53 1.53 -1.16
N ILE A 288 -4.26 1.73 -0.80
CA ILE A 288 -3.78 2.97 -0.17
C ILE A 288 -4.04 4.23 -1.03
N PRO A 289 -3.77 4.25 -2.37
CA PRO A 289 -3.77 5.49 -3.14
C PRO A 289 -5.08 6.30 -3.12
N PRO A 290 -6.29 5.69 -3.22
CA PRO A 290 -7.52 6.47 -3.10
C PRO A 290 -7.71 7.10 -1.72
N LEU A 291 -7.23 6.45 -0.64
CA LEU A 291 -7.30 7.01 0.71
C LEU A 291 -6.33 8.19 0.89
N GLU A 292 -5.14 8.11 0.31
CA GLU A 292 -4.17 9.22 0.28
C GLU A 292 -4.73 10.42 -0.49
N ALA A 293 -5.39 10.18 -1.62
CA ALA A 293 -6.03 11.23 -2.41
C ALA A 293 -7.16 11.94 -1.64
N ILE A 294 -8.01 11.18 -0.97
CA ILE A 294 -9.08 11.72 -0.11
C ILE A 294 -8.47 12.50 1.07
N ALA A 295 -7.46 11.97 1.73
CA ALA A 295 -6.77 12.64 2.83
C ALA A 295 -6.14 13.98 2.39
N ALA A 296 -5.65 14.06 1.15
CA ALA A 296 -5.16 15.29 0.53
C ALA A 296 -6.30 16.22 0.06
N GLY A 297 -7.57 15.89 0.31
CA GLY A 297 -8.72 16.71 -0.08
C GLY A 297 -8.96 16.75 -1.60
N ILE A 298 -8.55 15.71 -2.32
CA ILE A 298 -8.78 15.58 -3.76
C ILE A 298 -10.06 14.79 -4.00
N PRO A 299 -11.00 15.30 -4.82
CA PRO A 299 -12.14 14.53 -5.29
C PRO A 299 -11.67 13.19 -5.85
N THR A 300 -12.26 12.08 -5.39
CA THR A 300 -11.77 10.74 -5.69
C THR A 300 -12.91 9.81 -6.06
N ILE A 301 -12.73 9.06 -7.15
CA ILE A 301 -13.57 7.90 -7.48
C ILE A 301 -12.73 6.64 -7.48
N SER A 302 -13.31 5.55 -6.98
CA SER A 302 -12.61 4.27 -6.89
C SER A 302 -13.49 3.08 -7.21
N SER A 303 -12.84 1.97 -7.54
CA SER A 303 -13.50 0.67 -7.57
C SER A 303 -14.10 0.31 -6.20
N ASN A 304 -15.16 -0.49 -6.20
CA ASN A 304 -15.75 -1.10 -5.00
C ASN A 304 -15.39 -2.59 -4.87
N ALA A 305 -14.38 -3.06 -5.61
CA ALA A 305 -13.98 -4.47 -5.59
C ALA A 305 -12.94 -4.75 -4.50
N THR A 306 -12.96 -5.98 -3.99
CA THR A 306 -11.99 -6.51 -3.02
C THR A 306 -11.89 -5.66 -1.74
N ALA A 307 -10.69 -5.29 -1.28
CA ALA A 307 -10.53 -4.48 -0.08
C ALA A 307 -11.12 -3.06 -0.21
N MET A 308 -11.30 -2.55 -1.43
CA MET A 308 -11.90 -1.23 -1.63
C MET A 308 -13.43 -1.22 -1.39
N ALA A 309 -14.08 -2.38 -1.30
CA ALA A 309 -15.46 -2.48 -0.83
C ALA A 309 -15.63 -1.96 0.62
N ASP A 310 -14.57 -1.99 1.42
CA ASP A 310 -14.58 -1.46 2.79
C ASP A 310 -14.76 0.08 2.82
N TYR A 311 -14.60 0.76 1.67
CA TYR A 311 -14.78 2.22 1.54
C TYR A 311 -16.21 2.62 1.18
N THR A 312 -17.04 1.66 0.77
CA THR A 312 -18.42 1.90 0.33
C THR A 312 -19.28 2.66 1.36
N PRO A 313 -19.16 2.41 2.69
CA PRO A 313 -19.95 3.12 3.68
C PRO A 313 -19.77 4.64 3.70
N PHE A 314 -18.63 5.16 3.23
CA PHE A 314 -18.36 6.60 3.19
C PHE A 314 -18.17 7.17 1.78
N MET A 315 -17.76 6.37 0.79
CA MET A 315 -17.63 6.83 -0.60
C MET A 315 -18.94 6.74 -1.39
N GLY A 316 -19.79 5.76 -1.08
CA GLY A 316 -21.12 5.59 -1.68
C GLY A 316 -21.11 5.61 -3.21
N GLN A 317 -21.85 6.56 -3.80
CA GLN A 317 -22.02 6.71 -5.24
C GLN A 317 -20.74 7.06 -6.03
N TRP A 318 -19.63 7.34 -5.36
CA TRP A 318 -18.32 7.64 -5.97
C TRP A 318 -17.46 6.40 -6.14
N GLN A 319 -18.07 5.23 -5.90
CA GLN A 319 -17.52 3.94 -6.24
C GLN A 319 -18.29 3.28 -7.39
N PHE A 320 -17.60 2.37 -8.08
CA PHE A 320 -18.12 1.63 -9.22
C PHE A 320 -17.55 0.21 -9.25
N ASP A 321 -18.26 -0.71 -9.91
CA ASP A 321 -17.76 -2.02 -10.26
C ASP A 321 -16.71 -1.88 -11.40
N PRO A 322 -15.44 -2.25 -11.18
CA PRO A 322 -14.39 -2.11 -12.19
C PRO A 322 -14.56 -3.04 -13.39
N CYS A 323 -15.46 -4.01 -13.31
CA CYS A 323 -15.85 -4.90 -14.40
C CYS A 323 -17.06 -4.37 -15.19
N ASN A 324 -17.76 -3.34 -14.70
CA ASN A 324 -18.87 -2.70 -15.37
C ASN A 324 -18.44 -1.36 -15.99
N TYR A 325 -18.11 -1.40 -17.27
CA TYR A 325 -17.61 -0.23 -18.00
C TYR A 325 -18.62 0.94 -18.04
N ASN A 326 -19.91 0.65 -18.17
CA ASN A 326 -20.94 1.71 -18.22
C ASN A 326 -21.08 2.40 -16.85
N ALA A 327 -21.13 1.63 -15.75
CA ALA A 327 -21.13 2.19 -14.40
C ALA A 327 -19.90 3.07 -14.15
N PHE A 328 -18.72 2.63 -14.58
CA PHE A 328 -17.51 3.45 -14.49
C PHE A 328 -17.64 4.76 -15.29
N LYS A 329 -18.11 4.71 -16.54
CA LYS A 329 -18.30 5.92 -17.36
C LYS A 329 -19.25 6.93 -16.72
N GLU A 330 -20.36 6.47 -16.16
CA GLU A 330 -21.34 7.33 -15.50
C GLU A 330 -20.72 8.03 -14.28
N VAL A 331 -20.03 7.29 -13.40
CA VAL A 331 -19.38 7.86 -12.22
C VAL A 331 -18.26 8.81 -12.62
N LEU A 332 -17.43 8.44 -13.62
CA LEU A 332 -16.35 9.28 -14.11
C LEU A 332 -16.86 10.59 -14.70
N LEU A 333 -17.89 10.52 -15.56
CA LEU A 333 -18.48 11.71 -16.19
C LEU A 333 -19.09 12.65 -15.15
N LYS A 334 -19.84 12.10 -14.18
CA LYS A 334 -20.42 12.86 -13.08
C LYS A 334 -19.33 13.55 -12.24
N ALA A 335 -18.32 12.82 -11.84
CA ALA A 335 -17.22 13.35 -11.03
C ALA A 335 -16.35 14.38 -11.80
N ALA A 336 -16.09 14.16 -13.08
CA ALA A 336 -15.35 15.11 -13.91
C ALA A 336 -16.10 16.42 -14.13
N ASN A 337 -17.43 16.36 -14.31
CA ASN A 337 -18.26 17.56 -14.51
C ASN A 337 -18.47 18.36 -13.23
N SER A 338 -18.66 17.68 -12.09
CA SER A 338 -19.05 18.28 -10.83
C SER A 338 -18.28 17.65 -9.66
N PRO A 339 -16.94 17.79 -9.61
CA PRO A 339 -16.13 17.21 -8.54
C PRO A 339 -16.38 17.84 -7.16
N GLU A 340 -17.00 19.02 -7.13
CA GLU A 340 -17.44 19.70 -5.90
C GLU A 340 -18.59 18.95 -5.19
N LEU A 341 -19.30 18.07 -5.88
CA LEU A 341 -20.30 17.19 -5.26
C LEU A 341 -19.68 16.08 -4.40
N ILE A 342 -18.38 15.86 -4.54
CA ILE A 342 -17.63 14.95 -3.68
C ILE A 342 -17.22 15.72 -2.42
N ASP A 343 -17.90 15.46 -1.30
CA ASP A 343 -17.58 16.11 -0.02
C ASP A 343 -16.22 15.61 0.53
N SER A 344 -15.16 16.20 -0.03
CA SER A 344 -13.80 15.82 0.32
C SER A 344 -13.45 16.07 1.79
N GLU A 345 -14.10 17.04 2.45
CA GLU A 345 -13.83 17.34 3.87
C GLU A 345 -14.50 16.31 4.79
N CYS A 346 -15.72 15.87 4.48
CA CYS A 346 -16.37 14.78 5.20
C CYS A 346 -15.57 13.49 5.04
N LEU A 347 -15.20 13.14 3.80
CA LEU A 347 -14.39 11.95 3.51
C LEU A 347 -13.03 11.99 4.22
N LYS A 348 -12.37 13.14 4.27
CA LYS A 348 -11.10 13.33 4.96
C LYS A 348 -11.19 13.02 6.45
N LYS A 349 -12.27 13.44 7.12
CA LYS A 349 -12.54 13.13 8.54
C LYS A 349 -12.71 11.62 8.77
N GLU A 350 -13.47 10.96 7.89
CA GLU A 350 -13.65 9.51 7.95
C GLU A 350 -12.33 8.77 7.80
N ILE A 351 -11.47 9.16 6.83
CA ILE A 351 -10.16 8.56 6.63
C ILE A 351 -9.30 8.73 7.88
N LYS A 352 -9.21 9.93 8.44
CA LYS A 352 -8.40 10.22 9.64
C LYS A 352 -8.81 9.39 10.84
N THR A 353 -10.10 9.11 10.97
CA THR A 353 -10.65 8.32 12.09
C THR A 353 -10.39 6.83 11.91
N ARG A 354 -10.58 6.29 10.69
CA ARG A 354 -10.56 4.85 10.42
C ARG A 354 -9.18 4.30 10.09
N TYR A 355 -8.34 5.10 9.43
CA TYR A 355 -7.08 4.66 8.84
C TYR A 355 -5.89 5.43 9.43
N ASN A 356 -5.56 5.14 10.69
CA ASN A 356 -4.40 5.72 11.37
C ASN A 356 -3.53 4.62 11.99
N TRP A 357 -2.24 4.89 12.07
CA TRP A 357 -1.25 3.92 12.53
C TRP A 357 -1.40 3.56 14.02
N THR A 358 -2.01 4.41 14.82
CA THR A 358 -2.27 4.13 16.24
C THR A 358 -3.24 2.95 16.42
N LEU A 359 -4.26 2.85 15.56
CA LEU A 359 -5.20 1.71 15.58
C LEU A 359 -4.48 0.40 15.22
N ALA A 360 -3.70 0.40 14.14
CA ALA A 360 -2.92 -0.77 13.73
C ALA A 360 -1.93 -1.20 14.81
N ALA A 361 -1.20 -0.24 15.38
CA ALA A 361 -0.25 -0.48 16.47
C ALA A 361 -0.96 -1.01 17.73
N GLY A 362 -2.17 -0.56 18.02
CA GLY A 362 -2.99 -1.06 19.13
C GLY A 362 -3.28 -2.56 19.04
N VAL A 363 -3.55 -3.07 17.83
CA VAL A 363 -3.76 -4.51 17.59
C VAL A 363 -2.47 -5.29 17.84
N VAL A 364 -1.34 -4.83 17.33
CA VAL A 364 -0.04 -5.50 17.52
C VAL A 364 0.41 -5.43 18.98
N LYS A 365 0.23 -4.30 19.67
CA LYS A 365 0.54 -4.14 21.11
C LYS A 365 -0.20 -5.14 21.97
N LYS A 366 -1.49 -5.39 21.69
CA LYS A 366 -2.26 -6.41 22.41
C LYS A 366 -1.57 -7.77 22.35
N TYR A 367 -1.11 -8.18 21.17
CA TYR A 367 -0.39 -9.45 21.01
C TYR A 367 0.97 -9.42 21.72
N LEU A 368 1.79 -8.38 21.52
CA LEU A 368 3.10 -8.26 22.18
C LEU A 368 2.99 -8.34 23.71
N ASN A 369 1.94 -7.78 24.28
CA ASN A 369 1.69 -7.81 25.74
C ASN A 369 1.28 -9.20 26.25
N THR A 370 0.77 -10.11 25.39
CA THR A 370 0.50 -11.50 25.80
C THR A 370 1.77 -12.34 25.85
N VAL A 371 2.84 -11.91 25.21
CA VAL A 371 4.14 -12.60 25.20
C VAL A 371 4.94 -12.31 26.47
N THR A 372 4.66 -11.20 27.15
CA THR A 372 5.34 -10.77 28.38
C THR A 372 4.73 -11.35 29.64
N LYS A 373 3.56 -11.96 29.55
CA LYS A 373 2.91 -12.72 30.64
C LYS A 373 3.28 -14.20 30.55
#